data_0adb23c2aa06ac27425ebddb2fe4282d
#
_entry.id   0adb23c2aa06ac27425ebddb2fe4282d
#
_cell.length_a   1.000
_cell.length_b   1.000
_cell.length_c   1.000
_cell.angle_alpha   90.00
_cell.angle_beta   90.00
_cell.angle_gamma   90.00
#
_symmetry.space_group_name_H-M   'P 1'
#
loop_
_entity.id
_entity.type
_entity.pdbx_description
1 polymer ?
#
loop_
_entity_poly.entity_id
_entity_poly.type
_entity_poly.pdbx_seq_one_letter_code
_entity_poly.pdbx_strand_id
1 'polypeptide(L)'
;MAYQLRQVSLPLLPAGASDIRILHFSDLHLTPRRGREIADIKSWIRLKPDLVISTGDFLAHREAVGVALNALNELLDLPGLYVFGSNDYHVPKFRNPLSYLRKDNGERNLGEKLPIEEFDTELRKRGWINLNNKRSLITIKGIAIDARGTDDAHLELDEYEGVTGEKKGDIAIGITHAPYSRVLEAMAQDELDLVFAGHTHGGQVRIPWFGGSRSLTTNCDLPNWRSRGLTRIANQPHLNVSAGMGYSPFAPFRIFCPSEASLITLIPT
;
A
#
# COMPACT_ATOMS: atom_id res chain seq x y z
N MET A 1 -5.67 -19.96 4.94
CA MET A 1 -6.86 -19.20 4.50
C MET A 1 -6.42 -18.44 3.28
N ALA A 2 -7.14 -18.57 2.19
CA ALA A 2 -6.88 -17.71 1.07
C ALA A 2 -7.16 -16.24 1.48
N TYR A 3 -6.36 -15.33 1.01
CA TYR A 3 -6.63 -13.89 1.10
C TYR A 3 -7.90 -13.55 0.33
N GLN A 4 -8.50 -12.40 0.62
CA GLN A 4 -9.59 -11.84 -0.18
C GLN A 4 -8.98 -11.03 -1.33
N LEU A 5 -9.33 -11.36 -2.57
CA LEU A 5 -9.03 -10.50 -3.72
C LEU A 5 -10.20 -9.51 -3.92
N ARG A 6 -9.93 -8.23 -3.72
CA ARG A 6 -10.87 -7.16 -4.06
C ARG A 6 -10.67 -6.77 -5.52
N GLN A 7 -11.74 -6.82 -6.31
CA GLN A 7 -11.70 -6.40 -7.71
C GLN A 7 -12.61 -5.19 -7.91
N VAL A 8 -12.09 -4.16 -8.57
CA VAL A 8 -12.82 -2.91 -8.85
C VAL A 8 -12.40 -2.40 -10.22
N SER A 9 -13.37 -1.88 -11.00
CA SER A 9 -13.10 -1.16 -12.25
C SER A 9 -13.37 0.32 -12.06
N LEU A 10 -12.49 1.17 -12.59
CA LEU A 10 -12.57 2.63 -12.50
C LEU A 10 -12.46 3.26 -13.90
N PRO A 11 -13.43 4.06 -14.34
CA PRO A 11 -13.36 4.78 -15.61
C PRO A 11 -12.48 6.02 -15.45
N LEU A 12 -11.16 5.82 -15.63
CA LEU A 12 -10.14 6.86 -15.46
C LEU A 12 -9.23 7.00 -16.69
N LEU A 13 -9.34 6.12 -17.68
CA LEU A 13 -8.50 6.20 -18.87
C LEU A 13 -9.15 7.04 -19.98
N PRO A 14 -8.36 7.65 -20.86
CA PRO A 14 -8.87 8.28 -22.07
C PRO A 14 -9.71 7.33 -22.92
N ALA A 15 -10.71 7.87 -23.64
CA ALA A 15 -11.55 7.09 -24.54
C ALA A 15 -10.70 6.32 -25.56
N GLY A 16 -11.02 5.04 -25.77
CA GLY A 16 -10.31 4.16 -26.71
C GLY A 16 -9.01 3.55 -26.19
N ALA A 17 -8.60 3.86 -24.98
CA ALA A 17 -7.45 3.20 -24.32
C ALA A 17 -7.76 1.72 -24.02
N SER A 18 -6.72 0.91 -23.93
CA SER A 18 -6.84 -0.46 -23.42
C SER A 18 -6.86 -0.47 -21.89
N ASP A 19 -7.63 -1.37 -21.30
CA ASP A 19 -7.68 -1.57 -19.85
C ASP A 19 -6.30 -1.81 -19.25
N ILE A 20 -6.05 -1.18 -18.09
CA ILE A 20 -4.83 -1.37 -17.29
C ILE A 20 -5.20 -2.04 -15.97
N ARG A 21 -4.59 -3.18 -15.71
CA ARG A 21 -4.80 -3.97 -14.48
C ARG A 21 -3.69 -3.68 -13.49
N ILE A 22 -4.02 -3.04 -12.39
CA ILE A 22 -3.10 -2.69 -11.30
C ILE A 22 -3.30 -3.67 -10.14
N LEU A 23 -2.27 -4.46 -9.82
CA LEU A 23 -2.25 -5.23 -8.59
C LEU A 23 -1.72 -4.34 -7.48
N HIS A 24 -2.54 -4.06 -6.47
CA HIS A 24 -2.14 -3.34 -5.27
C HIS A 24 -2.10 -4.29 -4.08
N PHE A 25 -0.97 -4.33 -3.39
CA PHE A 25 -0.80 -5.00 -2.12
C PHE A 25 -0.01 -4.14 -1.12
N SER A 26 -0.12 -4.48 0.16
CA SER A 26 0.51 -3.78 1.26
C SER A 26 0.70 -4.69 2.46
N ASP A 27 1.53 -4.27 3.39
CA ASP A 27 1.62 -4.84 4.74
C ASP A 27 1.81 -6.38 4.71
N LEU A 28 2.81 -6.86 3.98
CA LEU A 28 3.13 -8.28 3.89
C LEU A 28 3.69 -8.81 5.20
N HIS A 29 4.45 -7.99 5.94
CA HIS A 29 5.12 -8.32 7.20
C HIS A 29 5.78 -9.70 7.16
N LEU A 30 6.56 -9.96 6.12
CA LEU A 30 7.16 -11.25 5.90
C LEU A 30 8.21 -11.57 6.96
N THR A 31 8.19 -12.82 7.35
CA THR A 31 9.20 -13.47 8.20
C THR A 31 9.61 -14.78 7.56
N PRO A 32 10.74 -15.39 7.94
CA PRO A 32 11.18 -16.67 7.37
C PRO A 32 10.18 -17.84 7.50
N ARG A 33 9.15 -17.70 8.33
CA ARG A 33 8.19 -18.79 8.65
C ARG A 33 6.82 -18.65 7.99
N ARG A 34 6.58 -17.69 7.08
CA ARG A 34 5.25 -17.41 6.49
C ARG A 34 5.02 -18.13 5.15
N GLY A 35 5.06 -19.45 5.14
CA GLY A 35 4.98 -20.24 3.91
C GLY A 35 3.65 -20.14 3.14
N ARG A 36 2.51 -19.95 3.83
CA ARG A 36 1.19 -19.79 3.18
C ARG A 36 1.07 -18.47 2.47
N GLU A 37 1.43 -17.38 3.13
CA GLU A 37 1.43 -16.04 2.59
C GLU A 37 2.34 -15.94 1.36
N ILE A 38 3.50 -16.60 1.39
CA ILE A 38 4.43 -16.69 0.25
C ILE A 38 3.76 -17.38 -0.94
N ALA A 39 3.04 -18.49 -0.72
CA ALA A 39 2.33 -19.21 -1.78
C ALA A 39 1.20 -18.37 -2.38
N ASP A 40 0.47 -17.64 -1.55
CA ASP A 40 -0.59 -16.72 -2.00
C ASP A 40 0.02 -15.60 -2.86
N ILE A 41 1.11 -14.96 -2.42
CA ILE A 41 1.81 -13.89 -3.17
C ILE A 41 2.29 -14.41 -4.53
N LYS A 42 2.95 -15.57 -4.58
CA LYS A 42 3.38 -16.20 -5.84
C LYS A 42 2.23 -16.46 -6.80
N SER A 43 1.04 -16.71 -6.29
CA SER A 43 -0.14 -16.94 -7.13
C SER A 43 -0.64 -15.69 -7.86
N TRP A 44 -0.25 -14.48 -7.43
CA TRP A 44 -0.77 -13.23 -7.99
C TRP A 44 -0.38 -12.96 -9.43
N ILE A 45 0.71 -13.54 -9.92
CA ILE A 45 1.07 -13.46 -11.35
C ILE A 45 -0.06 -13.97 -12.27
N ARG A 46 -0.88 -14.91 -11.79
CA ARG A 46 -2.04 -15.44 -12.52
C ARG A 46 -3.14 -14.40 -12.71
N LEU A 47 -3.13 -13.34 -11.92
CA LEU A 47 -4.05 -12.20 -12.09
C LEU A 47 -3.67 -11.36 -13.33
N LYS A 48 -2.53 -11.62 -13.94
CA LYS A 48 -2.00 -10.91 -15.13
C LYS A 48 -2.07 -9.39 -14.96
N PRO A 49 -1.44 -8.82 -13.92
CA PRO A 49 -1.38 -7.39 -13.77
C PRO A 49 -0.46 -6.77 -14.82
N ASP A 50 -0.77 -5.55 -15.25
CA ASP A 50 0.06 -4.73 -16.14
C ASP A 50 1.01 -3.83 -15.35
N LEU A 51 0.64 -3.52 -14.11
CA LEU A 51 1.41 -2.72 -13.15
C LEU A 51 1.22 -3.30 -11.76
N VAL A 52 2.29 -3.33 -10.99
CA VAL A 52 2.27 -3.73 -9.58
C VAL A 52 2.54 -2.52 -8.70
N ILE A 53 1.73 -2.31 -7.67
CA ILE A 53 1.91 -1.24 -6.69
C ILE A 53 1.99 -1.84 -5.30
N SER A 54 3.07 -1.53 -4.58
CA SER A 54 3.19 -1.84 -3.16
C SER A 54 3.23 -0.57 -2.32
N THR A 55 2.44 -0.55 -1.27
CA THR A 55 2.41 0.56 -0.32
C THR A 55 3.16 0.25 0.98
N GLY A 56 4.17 -0.64 0.92
CA GLY A 56 5.14 -0.81 2.00
C GLY A 56 4.78 -1.87 3.04
N ASP A 57 5.57 -1.89 4.10
CA ASP A 57 5.56 -2.91 5.17
C ASP A 57 5.75 -4.33 4.63
N PHE A 58 6.77 -4.51 3.77
CA PHE A 58 7.13 -5.82 3.23
C PHE A 58 7.71 -6.74 4.30
N LEU A 59 8.51 -6.18 5.20
CA LEU A 59 9.38 -6.90 6.12
C LEU A 59 8.87 -6.86 7.56
N ALA A 60 9.12 -7.90 8.32
CA ALA A 60 8.91 -7.95 9.77
C ALA A 60 10.07 -8.66 10.52
N HIS A 61 11.14 -8.99 9.80
CA HIS A 61 12.30 -9.68 10.35
C HIS A 61 13.55 -9.36 9.51
N ARG A 62 14.72 -9.26 10.15
CA ARG A 62 16.00 -8.96 9.48
C ARG A 62 16.39 -9.94 8.36
N GLU A 63 15.98 -11.19 8.49
CA GLU A 63 16.24 -12.25 7.50
C GLU A 63 15.13 -12.38 6.45
N ALA A 64 14.22 -11.41 6.37
CA ALA A 64 13.07 -11.50 5.48
C ALA A 64 13.34 -10.98 4.07
N VAL A 65 14.48 -10.31 3.79
CA VAL A 65 14.80 -9.77 2.46
C VAL A 65 14.74 -10.85 1.39
N GLY A 66 15.52 -11.93 1.56
CA GLY A 66 15.52 -13.05 0.60
C GLY A 66 14.16 -13.74 0.48
N VAL A 67 13.39 -13.76 1.59
CA VAL A 67 12.03 -14.32 1.61
C VAL A 67 11.06 -13.45 0.79
N ALA A 68 11.13 -12.13 0.94
CA ALA A 68 10.32 -11.18 0.20
C ALA A 68 10.64 -11.22 -1.30
N LEU A 69 11.92 -11.21 -1.66
CA LEU A 69 12.36 -11.33 -3.05
C LEU A 69 11.91 -12.65 -3.69
N ASN A 70 12.01 -13.77 -2.97
CA ASN A 70 11.51 -15.06 -3.46
C ASN A 70 9.97 -15.08 -3.59
N ALA A 71 9.24 -14.46 -2.67
CA ALA A 71 7.79 -14.39 -2.74
C ALA A 71 7.31 -13.57 -3.94
N LEU A 72 7.99 -12.46 -4.23
CA LEU A 72 7.66 -11.51 -5.29
C LEU A 72 8.28 -11.85 -6.65
N ASN A 73 9.14 -12.88 -6.74
CA ASN A 73 10.03 -13.11 -7.86
C ASN A 73 9.40 -12.94 -9.25
N GLU A 74 8.26 -13.57 -9.52
CA GLU A 74 7.58 -13.46 -10.83
C GLU A 74 6.93 -12.07 -11.04
N LEU A 75 6.50 -11.41 -9.98
CA LEU A 75 5.94 -10.07 -10.05
C LEU A 75 7.01 -9.01 -10.32
N LEU A 76 8.24 -9.27 -9.86
CA LEU A 76 9.38 -8.36 -10.10
C LEU A 76 9.78 -8.26 -11.58
N ASP A 77 9.30 -9.14 -12.45
CA ASP A 77 9.49 -9.05 -13.90
C ASP A 77 8.49 -8.11 -14.59
N LEU A 78 7.49 -7.61 -13.84
CA LEU A 78 6.51 -6.65 -14.31
C LEU A 78 6.88 -5.23 -13.87
N PRO A 79 6.38 -4.19 -14.56
CA PRO A 79 6.49 -2.81 -14.06
C PRO A 79 5.99 -2.71 -12.62
N GLY A 80 6.77 -2.10 -11.73
CA GLY A 80 6.43 -1.99 -10.32
C GLY A 80 6.76 -0.62 -9.73
N LEU A 81 5.87 -0.13 -8.86
CA LEU A 81 6.04 1.09 -8.07
C LEU A 81 5.90 0.73 -6.59
N TYR A 82 6.71 1.32 -5.75
CA TYR A 82 6.61 1.08 -4.32
C TYR A 82 7.03 2.28 -3.47
N VAL A 83 6.52 2.29 -2.26
CA VAL A 83 7.02 3.08 -1.14
C VAL A 83 7.30 2.14 0.02
N PHE A 84 8.07 2.60 1.00
CA PHE A 84 8.30 1.85 2.23
C PHE A 84 7.37 2.29 3.35
N GLY A 85 7.15 1.38 4.31
CA GLY A 85 6.44 1.66 5.54
C GLY A 85 7.34 1.52 6.77
N SER A 86 6.84 1.86 7.93
CA SER A 86 7.60 1.90 9.19
C SER A 86 8.27 0.56 9.54
N ASN A 87 7.64 -0.55 9.19
CA ASN A 87 8.18 -1.89 9.45
C ASN A 87 9.17 -2.38 8.37
N ASP A 88 9.44 -1.58 7.33
CA ASP A 88 10.56 -1.81 6.43
C ASP A 88 11.85 -1.19 6.98
N TYR A 89 11.74 -0.10 7.77
CA TYR A 89 12.86 0.54 8.43
C TYR A 89 13.26 -0.14 9.74
N HIS A 90 12.26 -0.62 10.52
CA HIS A 90 12.49 -1.13 11.85
C HIS A 90 11.69 -2.40 12.14
N VAL A 91 12.32 -3.33 12.84
CA VAL A 91 11.62 -4.54 13.35
C VAL A 91 10.45 -4.12 14.23
N PRO A 92 9.23 -4.67 14.01
CA PRO A 92 8.11 -4.43 14.90
C PRO A 92 8.46 -4.75 16.35
N LYS A 93 8.03 -3.91 17.30
CA LYS A 93 8.11 -4.18 18.74
C LYS A 93 6.75 -4.50 19.32
N PHE A 94 6.76 -5.24 20.41
CA PHE A 94 5.55 -5.47 21.16
C PHE A 94 4.94 -4.15 21.64
N ARG A 95 3.65 -3.96 21.30
CA ARG A 95 2.81 -2.91 21.86
C ARG A 95 1.60 -3.52 22.52
N ASN A 96 1.20 -2.97 23.66
CA ASN A 96 -0.05 -3.38 24.29
C ASN A 96 -1.22 -3.15 23.30
N PRO A 97 -2.02 -4.17 22.95
CA PRO A 97 -3.13 -4.01 22.00
C PRO A 97 -4.12 -2.91 22.37
N LEU A 98 -4.31 -2.62 23.66
CA LEU A 98 -5.17 -1.54 24.13
C LEU A 98 -4.64 -0.14 23.78
N SER A 99 -3.33 0.00 23.50
CA SER A 99 -2.77 1.30 23.07
C SER A 99 -3.30 1.75 21.71
N TYR A 100 -3.70 0.82 20.83
CA TYR A 100 -4.30 1.14 19.53
C TYR A 100 -5.70 1.76 19.62
N LEU A 101 -6.34 1.68 20.78
CA LEU A 101 -7.62 2.35 21.05
C LEU A 101 -7.46 3.81 21.49
N ARG A 102 -6.23 4.23 21.77
CA ARG A 102 -5.91 5.63 22.10
C ARG A 102 -5.58 6.39 20.81
N LYS A 103 -5.81 7.72 20.85
CA LYS A 103 -5.38 8.59 19.77
C LYS A 103 -3.85 8.51 19.61
N ASP A 104 -3.39 8.45 18.38
CA ASP A 104 -1.96 8.51 18.08
C ASP A 104 -1.36 9.81 18.66
N ASN A 105 -0.33 9.67 19.48
CA ASN A 105 0.36 10.78 20.16
C ASN A 105 1.72 11.12 19.54
N GLY A 106 2.05 10.51 18.38
CA GLY A 106 3.33 10.72 17.71
C GLY A 106 4.52 9.95 18.32
N GLU A 107 4.39 9.34 19.50
CA GLU A 107 5.48 8.58 20.09
C GLU A 107 5.73 7.26 19.34
N ARG A 108 6.98 7.05 18.92
CA ARG A 108 7.41 5.86 18.17
C ARG A 108 8.43 5.07 18.98
N ASN A 109 8.04 3.85 19.36
CA ASN A 109 8.97 2.90 20.00
C ASN A 109 9.56 2.00 18.90
N LEU A 110 10.64 2.47 18.27
CA LEU A 110 11.24 1.82 17.11
C LEU A 110 12.09 0.61 17.54
N GLY A 111 12.05 -0.44 16.74
CA GLY A 111 12.89 -1.63 16.86
C GLY A 111 14.29 -1.45 16.28
N GLU A 112 15.01 -2.56 16.16
CA GLU A 112 16.28 -2.61 15.42
C GLU A 112 16.05 -2.24 13.97
N LYS A 113 17.02 -1.57 13.35
CA LYS A 113 16.97 -1.24 11.92
C LYS A 113 17.02 -2.51 11.06
N LEU A 114 16.22 -2.51 10.02
CA LEU A 114 16.22 -3.57 9.00
C LEU A 114 17.14 -3.20 7.83
N PRO A 115 17.60 -4.18 7.04
CA PRO A 115 18.48 -3.98 5.89
C PRO A 115 17.71 -3.43 4.68
N ILE A 116 17.07 -2.27 4.85
CA ILE A 116 16.18 -1.66 3.86
C ILE A 116 16.93 -1.26 2.58
N GLU A 117 18.19 -0.82 2.70
CA GLU A 117 19.00 -0.40 1.55
C GLU A 117 19.35 -1.58 0.64
N GLU A 118 19.61 -2.76 1.22
CA GLU A 118 19.80 -4.01 0.48
C GLU A 118 18.52 -4.35 -0.29
N PHE A 119 17.38 -4.31 0.38
CA PHE A 119 16.09 -4.63 -0.22
C PHE A 119 15.72 -3.65 -1.34
N ASP A 120 15.88 -2.33 -1.11
CA ASP A 120 15.67 -1.30 -2.12
C ASP A 120 16.54 -1.52 -3.36
N THR A 121 17.81 -1.87 -3.14
CA THR A 121 18.75 -2.14 -4.23
C THR A 121 18.30 -3.32 -5.08
N GLU A 122 17.85 -4.41 -4.47
CA GLU A 122 17.39 -5.59 -5.19
C GLU A 122 16.08 -5.34 -5.95
N LEU A 123 15.13 -4.58 -5.39
CA LEU A 123 13.90 -4.19 -6.09
C LEU A 123 14.21 -3.32 -7.32
N ARG A 124 15.11 -2.33 -7.17
CA ARG A 124 15.52 -1.44 -8.28
C ARG A 124 16.30 -2.17 -9.37
N LYS A 125 17.13 -3.15 -9.03
CA LYS A 125 17.80 -4.02 -10.03
C LYS A 125 16.80 -4.77 -10.91
N ARG A 126 15.61 -5.06 -10.42
CA ARG A 126 14.52 -5.71 -11.17
C ARG A 126 13.62 -4.69 -11.88
N GLY A 127 13.98 -3.41 -11.88
CA GLY A 127 13.25 -2.35 -12.58
C GLY A 127 12.09 -1.73 -11.81
N TRP A 128 11.87 -2.10 -10.55
CA TRP A 128 10.87 -1.44 -9.72
C TRP A 128 11.34 -0.04 -9.30
N ILE A 129 10.41 0.91 -9.23
CA ILE A 129 10.68 2.32 -8.96
C ILE A 129 10.29 2.64 -7.52
N ASN A 130 11.28 3.06 -6.74
CA ASN A 130 11.07 3.61 -5.40
C ASN A 130 10.51 5.03 -5.49
N LEU A 131 9.34 5.27 -4.89
CA LEU A 131 8.65 6.55 -4.89
C LEU A 131 8.66 7.24 -3.50
N ASN A 132 9.54 6.84 -2.57
CA ASN A 132 9.69 7.57 -1.32
C ASN A 132 10.10 9.03 -1.60
N ASN A 133 9.18 9.98 -1.38
CA ASN A 133 9.33 11.40 -1.70
C ASN A 133 9.81 11.64 -3.13
N LYS A 134 9.28 10.86 -4.09
CA LYS A 134 9.68 10.94 -5.50
C LYS A 134 8.47 10.93 -6.43
N ARG A 135 8.73 11.45 -7.62
CA ARG A 135 7.80 11.48 -8.75
C ARG A 135 8.44 10.79 -9.95
N SER A 136 7.67 10.01 -10.67
CA SER A 136 8.11 9.33 -11.89
C SER A 136 7.01 9.33 -12.93
N LEU A 137 7.38 9.51 -14.19
CA LEU A 137 6.48 9.32 -15.34
C LEU A 137 6.79 7.97 -15.95
N ILE A 138 5.78 7.09 -15.97
CA ILE A 138 5.90 5.76 -16.58
C ILE A 138 4.85 5.60 -17.69
N THR A 139 5.08 4.66 -18.61
CA THR A 139 4.12 4.36 -19.67
C THR A 139 3.67 2.91 -19.58
N ILE A 140 2.37 2.67 -19.44
CA ILE A 140 1.76 1.34 -19.40
C ILE A 140 0.73 1.25 -20.55
N LYS A 141 0.91 0.33 -21.47
CA LYS A 141 0.03 0.15 -22.65
C LYS A 141 -0.25 1.46 -23.42
N GLY A 142 0.77 2.32 -23.51
CA GLY A 142 0.66 3.60 -24.21
C GLY A 142 0.07 4.74 -23.39
N ILE A 143 -0.36 4.50 -22.16
CA ILE A 143 -0.89 5.51 -21.25
C ILE A 143 0.25 6.04 -20.36
N ALA A 144 0.42 7.35 -20.34
CA ALA A 144 1.37 8.04 -19.49
C ALA A 144 0.80 8.20 -18.07
N ILE A 145 1.44 7.58 -17.09
CA ILE A 145 1.05 7.62 -15.67
C ILE A 145 2.06 8.49 -14.90
N ASP A 146 1.57 9.59 -14.35
CA ASP A 146 2.31 10.46 -13.44
C ASP A 146 2.19 9.91 -12.01
N ALA A 147 3.19 9.17 -11.57
CA ALA A 147 3.20 8.53 -10.27
C ALA A 147 3.97 9.35 -9.25
N ARG A 148 3.36 9.63 -8.11
CA ARG A 148 3.94 10.41 -7.01
C ARG A 148 3.82 9.63 -5.72
N GLY A 149 4.89 9.59 -4.94
CA GLY A 149 4.87 8.91 -3.67
C GLY A 149 5.47 9.73 -2.53
N THR A 150 5.09 9.39 -1.32
CA THR A 150 5.71 9.88 -0.09
C THR A 150 6.43 8.76 0.62
N ASP A 151 7.46 9.11 1.36
CA ASP A 151 8.00 8.22 2.39
C ASP A 151 6.99 8.05 3.53
N ASP A 152 7.32 7.29 4.57
CA ASP A 152 6.37 6.89 5.60
C ASP A 152 5.88 8.05 6.47
N ALA A 153 4.62 8.39 6.31
CA ALA A 153 3.96 9.43 7.07
C ALA A 153 3.75 9.06 8.56
N HIS A 154 3.79 7.76 8.92
CA HIS A 154 3.72 7.32 10.31
C HIS A 154 5.01 7.62 11.07
N LEU A 155 6.15 7.65 10.39
CA LEU A 155 7.45 8.06 10.92
C LEU A 155 7.77 9.55 10.67
N GLU A 156 6.83 10.31 10.10
CA GLU A 156 7.01 11.73 9.75
C GLU A 156 8.17 11.96 8.75
N LEU A 157 8.36 10.99 7.82
CA LEU A 157 9.37 11.07 6.77
C LEU A 157 8.79 11.57 5.44
N ASP A 158 7.50 11.86 5.39
CA ASP A 158 6.77 12.29 4.20
C ASP A 158 7.12 13.73 3.82
N GLU A 159 7.67 13.92 2.62
CA GLU A 159 8.03 15.22 2.03
C GLU A 159 7.29 15.39 0.69
N TYR A 160 5.98 15.71 0.74
CA TYR A 160 5.17 15.81 -0.48
C TYR A 160 5.50 17.05 -1.31
N GLU A 161 5.97 18.13 -0.70
CA GLU A 161 6.32 19.39 -1.40
C GLU A 161 7.33 19.19 -2.55
N GLY A 162 8.23 18.21 -2.42
CA GLY A 162 9.20 17.86 -3.45
C GLY A 162 8.62 17.20 -4.70
N VAL A 163 7.36 16.72 -4.65
CA VAL A 163 6.72 15.94 -5.72
C VAL A 163 5.43 16.57 -6.25
N THR A 164 5.02 17.69 -5.67
CA THR A 164 3.81 18.45 -6.05
C THR A 164 3.93 19.08 -7.45
N GLY A 165 2.83 19.58 -7.97
CA GLY A 165 2.74 20.35 -9.21
C GLY A 165 1.82 19.77 -10.25
N GLU A 166 1.72 20.42 -11.41
CA GLU A 166 0.82 20.03 -12.48
C GLU A 166 0.98 18.59 -12.94
N LYS A 167 -0.12 17.96 -13.30
CA LYS A 167 -0.18 16.60 -13.84
C LYS A 167 0.60 16.53 -15.18
N LYS A 168 1.50 15.54 -15.30
CA LYS A 168 2.38 15.36 -16.46
C LYS A 168 2.00 14.17 -17.36
N GLY A 169 0.89 13.49 -17.09
CA GLY A 169 0.46 12.31 -17.83
C GLY A 169 -1.03 12.30 -18.12
N ASP A 170 -1.50 11.21 -18.72
CA ASP A 170 -2.92 10.97 -18.98
C ASP A 170 -3.68 10.75 -17.67
N ILE A 171 -3.02 10.10 -16.70
CA ILE A 171 -3.53 9.83 -15.36
C ILE A 171 -2.45 10.14 -14.33
N ALA A 172 -2.87 10.65 -13.16
CA ALA A 172 -1.98 10.89 -12.03
C ALA A 172 -2.36 10.00 -10.84
N ILE A 173 -1.39 9.28 -10.28
CA ILE A 173 -1.58 8.40 -9.13
C ILE A 173 -0.68 8.79 -7.96
N GLY A 174 -1.25 8.71 -6.74
CA GLY A 174 -0.53 8.88 -5.48
C GLY A 174 -0.25 7.54 -4.81
N ILE A 175 0.90 7.40 -4.17
CA ILE A 175 1.26 6.21 -3.41
C ILE A 175 1.83 6.65 -2.07
N THR A 176 1.22 6.20 -0.97
CA THR A 176 1.70 6.46 0.39
C THR A 176 1.53 5.21 1.23
N HIS A 177 2.40 4.98 2.22
CA HIS A 177 2.18 3.87 3.14
C HIS A 177 1.00 4.19 4.07
N ALA A 178 1.14 5.19 4.90
CA ALA A 178 0.15 5.55 5.91
C ALA A 178 -0.75 6.71 5.42
N PRO A 179 -2.09 6.51 5.35
CA PRO A 179 -3.02 7.49 4.79
C PRO A 179 -3.37 8.60 5.78
N TYR A 180 -2.40 9.37 6.23
CA TYR A 180 -2.62 10.55 7.06
C TYR A 180 -3.32 11.65 6.28
N SER A 181 -4.24 12.36 6.93
CA SER A 181 -5.05 13.43 6.30
C SER A 181 -4.20 14.47 5.61
N ARG A 182 -3.07 14.90 6.20
CA ARG A 182 -2.16 15.89 5.60
C ARG A 182 -1.61 15.46 4.23
N VAL A 183 -1.27 14.16 4.09
CA VAL A 183 -0.76 13.61 2.82
C VAL A 183 -1.90 13.49 1.80
N LEU A 184 -3.05 12.97 2.23
CA LEU A 184 -4.20 12.81 1.36
C LEU A 184 -4.75 14.15 0.86
N GLU A 185 -4.77 15.16 1.71
CA GLU A 185 -5.19 16.53 1.35
C GLU A 185 -4.23 17.18 0.35
N ALA A 186 -2.92 17.02 0.54
CA ALA A 186 -1.92 17.52 -0.41
C ALA A 186 -2.06 16.82 -1.79
N MET A 187 -2.23 15.50 -1.81
CA MET A 187 -2.51 14.74 -3.03
C MET A 187 -3.84 15.14 -3.71
N ALA A 188 -4.85 15.50 -2.91
CA ALA A 188 -6.13 15.99 -3.43
C ALA A 188 -6.01 17.41 -4.02
N GLN A 189 -5.21 18.29 -3.43
CA GLN A 189 -4.92 19.63 -3.96
C GLN A 189 -4.21 19.57 -5.32
N ASP A 190 -3.37 18.56 -5.53
CA ASP A 190 -2.72 18.29 -6.82
C ASP A 190 -3.63 17.57 -7.83
N GLU A 191 -4.89 17.36 -7.51
CA GLU A 191 -5.90 16.75 -8.38
C GLU A 191 -5.50 15.37 -8.90
N LEU A 192 -4.85 14.52 -8.06
CA LEU A 192 -4.55 13.16 -8.45
C LEU A 192 -5.85 12.36 -8.71
N ASP A 193 -5.82 11.44 -9.67
CA ASP A 193 -7.00 10.65 -10.05
C ASP A 193 -7.26 9.48 -9.07
N LEU A 194 -6.18 8.86 -8.56
CA LEU A 194 -6.25 7.68 -7.70
C LEU A 194 -5.08 7.66 -6.72
N VAL A 195 -5.35 7.36 -5.45
CA VAL A 195 -4.35 7.21 -4.39
C VAL A 195 -4.40 5.79 -3.83
N PHE A 196 -3.22 5.20 -3.62
CA PHE A 196 -3.03 3.90 -2.98
C PHE A 196 -2.40 4.08 -1.61
N ALA A 197 -2.94 3.35 -0.61
CA ALA A 197 -2.42 3.36 0.75
C ALA A 197 -2.55 2.00 1.44
N GLY A 198 -1.78 1.80 2.51
CA GLY A 198 -1.76 0.61 3.37
C GLY A 198 -1.92 0.95 4.84
N HIS A 199 -1.02 0.41 5.70
CA HIS A 199 -0.83 0.74 7.11
C HIS A 199 -1.98 0.38 8.07
N THR A 200 -3.21 0.59 7.68
CA THR A 200 -4.38 0.46 8.56
C THR A 200 -4.73 -0.98 8.91
N HIS A 201 -4.21 -1.96 8.15
CA HIS A 201 -4.60 -3.38 8.22
C HIS A 201 -6.13 -3.59 8.14
N GLY A 202 -6.86 -2.66 7.51
CA GLY A 202 -8.32 -2.63 7.53
C GLY A 202 -8.91 -2.46 8.93
N GLY A 203 -8.09 -1.99 9.88
CA GLY A 203 -8.38 -1.90 11.31
C GLY A 203 -8.19 -3.22 12.06
N GLN A 204 -7.73 -4.28 11.39
CA GLN A 204 -7.40 -5.62 11.93
C GLN A 204 -8.51 -6.28 12.76
N VAL A 205 -9.18 -5.54 13.65
CA VAL A 205 -10.38 -5.91 14.41
C VAL A 205 -11.54 -5.03 13.96
N ARG A 206 -12.58 -5.65 13.44
CA ARG A 206 -13.78 -4.97 12.97
C ARG A 206 -15.00 -5.47 13.73
N ILE A 207 -15.95 -4.60 13.91
CA ILE A 207 -17.26 -4.91 14.52
C ILE A 207 -18.30 -4.93 13.41
N PRO A 208 -19.18 -5.97 13.33
CA PRO A 208 -20.33 -5.96 12.45
C PRO A 208 -21.18 -4.70 12.69
N TRP A 209 -21.61 -4.06 11.62
CA TRP A 209 -22.42 -2.85 11.65
C TRP A 209 -23.43 -2.87 10.51
N PHE A 210 -24.53 -2.10 10.64
CA PHE A 210 -25.52 -2.01 9.58
C PHE A 210 -24.86 -1.69 8.22
N GLY A 211 -25.07 -2.58 7.25
CA GLY A 211 -24.45 -2.47 5.90
C GLY A 211 -23.00 -2.86 5.80
N GLY A 212 -22.39 -3.52 6.82
CA GLY A 212 -21.01 -3.98 6.74
C GLY A 212 -20.31 -4.15 8.08
N SER A 213 -19.11 -3.64 8.19
CA SER A 213 -18.31 -3.66 9.43
C SER A 213 -17.48 -2.39 9.57
N ARG A 214 -17.25 -1.94 10.80
CA ARG A 214 -16.37 -0.80 11.13
C ARG A 214 -15.13 -1.27 11.87
N SER A 215 -13.98 -0.67 11.56
CA SER A 215 -12.77 -0.88 12.35
C SER A 215 -12.85 -0.18 13.70
N LEU A 216 -12.13 -0.71 14.68
CA LEU A 216 -11.97 -0.06 15.99
C LEU A 216 -10.95 1.09 15.90
N THR A 217 -9.93 0.93 15.07
CA THR A 217 -8.86 1.91 14.88
C THR A 217 -8.31 1.84 13.46
N THR A 218 -7.63 2.88 13.03
CA THR A 218 -6.87 2.94 11.77
C THR A 218 -5.37 3.10 12.02
N ASN A 219 -4.97 3.28 13.28
CA ASN A 219 -3.60 3.59 13.69
C ASN A 219 -3.02 4.87 13.01
N CYS A 220 -3.89 5.75 12.54
CA CYS A 220 -3.63 7.07 11.98
C CYS A 220 -4.86 7.96 12.21
N ASP A 221 -4.91 9.14 11.58
CA ASP A 221 -6.04 10.08 11.69
C ASP A 221 -7.17 9.81 10.67
N LEU A 222 -7.03 8.76 9.84
CA LEU A 222 -8.06 8.38 8.87
C LEU A 222 -9.34 7.90 9.59
N PRO A 223 -10.53 8.33 9.17
CA PRO A 223 -11.79 7.85 9.74
C PRO A 223 -11.94 6.32 9.65
N ASN A 224 -12.41 5.69 10.72
CA ASN A 224 -12.50 4.22 10.86
C ASN A 224 -13.27 3.50 9.73
N TRP A 225 -14.24 4.17 9.10
CA TRP A 225 -15.00 3.60 7.99
C TRP A 225 -14.19 3.53 6.68
N ARG A 226 -13.11 4.32 6.55
CA ARG A 226 -12.19 4.34 5.41
C ARG A 226 -11.02 3.38 5.54
N SER A 227 -10.95 2.60 6.61
CA SER A 227 -9.81 1.74 6.94
C SER A 227 -9.46 0.69 5.88
N ARG A 228 -10.31 0.46 4.88
CA ARG A 228 -10.05 -0.43 3.73
C ARG A 228 -10.97 -0.17 2.55
N GLY A 229 -10.51 -0.61 1.38
CA GLY A 229 -11.27 -0.58 0.14
C GLY A 229 -11.28 0.78 -0.54
N LEU A 230 -12.10 0.90 -1.55
CA LEU A 230 -12.19 2.10 -2.38
C LEU A 230 -13.14 3.12 -1.77
N THR A 231 -12.65 4.35 -1.60
CA THR A 231 -13.44 5.52 -1.17
C THR A 231 -13.03 6.73 -2.00
N ARG A 232 -13.55 7.92 -1.67
CA ARG A 232 -13.10 9.19 -2.26
C ARG A 232 -12.55 10.12 -1.19
N ILE A 233 -11.51 10.87 -1.53
CA ILE A 233 -10.98 11.96 -0.70
C ILE A 233 -11.79 13.21 -1.04
N ALA A 234 -12.67 13.65 -0.13
CA ALA A 234 -13.61 14.76 -0.37
C ALA A 234 -14.38 14.57 -1.71
N ASN A 235 -14.30 15.54 -2.63
CA ASN A 235 -14.91 15.46 -3.96
C ASN A 235 -13.93 15.03 -5.05
N GLN A 236 -12.76 14.52 -4.68
CA GLN A 236 -11.62 14.28 -5.57
C GLN A 236 -11.06 12.87 -5.45
N PRO A 237 -9.77 12.61 -5.52
CA PRO A 237 -9.27 11.34 -6.02
C PRO A 237 -9.91 10.13 -5.35
N HIS A 238 -9.99 9.05 -6.11
CA HIS A 238 -10.29 7.76 -5.51
C HIS A 238 -9.16 7.38 -4.55
N LEU A 239 -9.50 6.85 -3.38
CA LEU A 239 -8.55 6.33 -2.40
C LEU A 239 -8.78 4.83 -2.23
N ASN A 240 -7.79 4.01 -2.56
CA ASN A 240 -7.81 2.58 -2.26
C ASN A 240 -6.89 2.28 -1.09
N VAL A 241 -7.47 1.96 0.06
CA VAL A 241 -6.74 1.53 1.25
C VAL A 241 -6.73 0.01 1.31
N SER A 242 -5.54 -0.60 1.28
CA SER A 242 -5.39 -2.05 1.43
C SER A 242 -5.61 -2.46 2.89
N ALA A 243 -6.29 -3.60 3.09
CA ALA A 243 -6.33 -4.21 4.41
C ALA A 243 -5.05 -5.00 4.73
N GLY A 244 -4.10 -5.05 3.80
CA GLY A 244 -2.83 -5.75 3.97
C GLY A 244 -2.95 -7.28 3.97
N MET A 245 -1.87 -7.95 3.62
CA MET A 245 -1.78 -9.41 3.61
C MET A 245 -1.35 -9.98 4.97
N GLY A 246 -0.38 -9.35 5.59
CA GLY A 246 0.21 -9.76 6.84
C GLY A 246 -0.42 -9.14 8.08
N TYR A 247 0.28 -9.29 9.15
CA TYR A 247 0.00 -8.68 10.46
C TYR A 247 1.29 -8.60 11.26
N SER A 248 1.35 -7.68 12.21
CA SER A 248 2.48 -7.63 13.13
C SER A 248 2.66 -8.99 13.84
N PRO A 249 3.89 -9.49 14.00
CA PRO A 249 4.14 -10.71 14.79
C PRO A 249 3.59 -10.66 16.22
N PHE A 250 3.42 -9.47 16.77
CA PHE A 250 2.91 -9.25 18.12
C PHE A 250 1.37 -9.12 18.21
N ALA A 251 0.69 -9.05 17.07
CA ALA A 251 -0.77 -9.02 16.99
C ALA A 251 -1.25 -9.99 15.87
N PRO A 252 -1.01 -11.32 16.02
CA PRO A 252 -1.20 -12.29 14.96
C PRO A 252 -2.67 -12.72 14.81
N PHE A 253 -3.59 -11.77 14.88
CA PHE A 253 -5.02 -12.06 14.77
C PHE A 253 -5.74 -11.01 13.90
N ARG A 254 -6.74 -11.44 13.18
CA ARG A 254 -7.68 -10.62 12.43
C ARG A 254 -9.10 -11.06 12.75
N ILE A 255 -9.98 -10.12 13.09
CA ILE A 255 -11.39 -10.38 13.45
C ILE A 255 -12.27 -9.63 12.47
N PHE A 256 -13.10 -10.36 11.69
CA PHE A 256 -13.94 -9.83 10.60
C PHE A 256 -13.17 -8.95 9.57
N CYS A 257 -11.87 -9.17 9.46
CA CYS A 257 -10.97 -8.44 8.60
C CYS A 257 -9.97 -9.40 7.93
N PRO A 258 -10.38 -10.13 6.89
CA PRO A 258 -9.47 -11.04 6.18
C PRO A 258 -8.29 -10.28 5.57
N SER A 259 -7.18 -10.99 5.35
CA SER A 259 -6.08 -10.51 4.51
C SER A 259 -6.59 -10.16 3.12
N GLU A 260 -6.03 -9.12 2.48
CA GLU A 260 -6.56 -8.59 1.23
C GLU A 260 -5.44 -8.13 0.29
N ALA A 261 -5.62 -8.42 -1.00
CA ALA A 261 -4.96 -7.73 -2.10
C ALA A 261 -6.05 -7.13 -3.01
N SER A 262 -5.73 -6.07 -3.75
CA SER A 262 -6.67 -5.41 -4.67
C SER A 262 -6.20 -5.54 -6.11
N LEU A 263 -7.12 -5.85 -7.02
CA LEU A 263 -6.93 -5.74 -8.46
C LEU A 263 -7.82 -4.60 -8.97
N ILE A 264 -7.22 -3.46 -9.25
CA ILE A 264 -7.90 -2.29 -9.78
C ILE A 264 -7.73 -2.31 -11.30
N THR A 265 -8.85 -2.36 -12.03
CA THR A 265 -8.84 -2.25 -13.48
C THR A 265 -9.21 -0.83 -13.86
N LEU A 266 -8.28 -0.08 -14.43
CA LEU A 266 -8.59 1.19 -15.06
C LEU A 266 -9.18 0.91 -16.43
N ILE A 267 -10.33 1.50 -16.72
CA ILE A 267 -11.05 1.34 -17.99
C ILE A 267 -11.27 2.71 -18.65
N PRO A 268 -11.51 2.77 -19.96
CA PRO A 268 -11.87 4.02 -20.67
C PRO A 268 -13.13 4.67 -20.07
N THR A 269 -13.16 6.00 -20.10
CA THR A 269 -14.33 6.83 -19.75
C THR A 269 -15.37 6.87 -20.87
#